data_620da711a79909292de64330a6ee03a8
#
_entry.id   620da711a79909292de64330a6ee03a8
#
_cell.length_a   1.000
_cell.length_b   1.000
_cell.length_c   1.000
_cell.angle_alpha   90.00
_cell.angle_beta   90.00
_cell.angle_gamma   90.00
#
_symmetry.space_group_name_H-M   'P 1'
#
loop_
_entity.id
_entity.type
_entity.pdbx_description
1 polymer ?
#
loop_
_entity_poly.entity_id
_entity_poly.type
_entity_poly.pdbx_seq_one_letter_code
_entity_poly.pdbx_strand_id
1 'polypeptide(L)'
;VNRIDQRFAELKSAGRTGLIPFVTAGDPSPDDVVPLMHALVEAGADLIELGVPFSDPMADGPVIQHASERALAKGVGLAQILGWVGEFREKDKNTPIVLMGYLNPIEIHGYAKFADEAVAVGVDGVLLVDCPLEESATIKPLADAGLHRIFLAAPTTHDARLAALTREASGFLYYVSFAGVTGANRLDLAPVRARVAAIKALAPALPVAVGFGVRDAASAVAIAEFADAVVIGSALVEHLANSSPAAAVTAAVRDFLAPVRQALDARSTRHAA
;
A
#
# COMPACT_ATOMS: atom_id res chain seq x y z
N VAL A 1 16.86 -1.82 11.66
CA VAL A 1 15.50 -1.21 11.76
C VAL A 1 14.86 -1.32 10.39
N ASN A 2 13.61 -1.77 10.34
CA ASN A 2 12.86 -1.90 9.07
C ASN A 2 12.55 -0.49 8.50
N ARG A 3 12.58 -0.34 7.16
CA ARG A 3 12.37 0.97 6.50
C ARG A 3 10.97 1.54 6.73
N ILE A 4 9.96 0.68 6.93
CA ILE A 4 8.60 1.11 7.27
C ILE A 4 8.60 1.85 8.60
N ASP A 5 9.22 1.28 9.64
CA ASP A 5 9.30 1.89 10.96
C ASP A 5 10.04 3.22 10.92
N GLN A 6 11.17 3.25 10.21
CA GLN A 6 11.96 4.47 10.04
C GLN A 6 11.14 5.55 9.33
N ARG A 7 10.48 5.20 8.23
CA ARG A 7 9.67 6.16 7.45
C ARG A 7 8.53 6.74 8.27
N PHE A 8 7.78 5.93 9.01
CA PHE A 8 6.69 6.44 9.85
C PHE A 8 7.22 7.28 11.03
N ALA A 9 8.38 6.97 11.58
CA ALA A 9 9.03 7.81 12.60
C ALA A 9 9.43 9.19 12.02
N GLU A 10 10.00 9.23 10.82
CA GLU A 10 10.34 10.46 10.10
C GLU A 10 9.09 11.31 9.81
N LEU A 11 8.03 10.69 9.27
CA LEU A 11 6.75 11.37 9.00
C LEU A 11 6.14 11.96 10.26
N LYS A 12 6.12 11.18 11.35
CA LYS A 12 5.60 11.63 12.64
C LYS A 12 6.41 12.81 13.19
N SER A 13 7.74 12.74 13.14
CA SER A 13 8.60 13.81 13.63
C SER A 13 8.45 15.10 12.83
N ALA A 14 8.19 14.99 11.52
CA ALA A 14 7.95 16.12 10.62
C ALA A 14 6.48 16.62 10.64
N GLY A 15 5.58 15.98 11.38
CA GLY A 15 4.15 16.31 11.36
C GLY A 15 3.49 16.10 9.99
N ARG A 16 4.04 15.18 9.17
CA ARG A 16 3.58 14.91 7.81
C ARG A 16 2.73 13.64 7.73
N THR A 17 1.75 13.65 6.85
CA THR A 17 0.97 12.46 6.50
C THR A 17 1.64 11.72 5.36
N GLY A 18 1.81 10.40 5.51
CA GLY A 18 2.39 9.53 4.49
C GLY A 18 1.51 9.42 3.24
N LEU A 19 2.15 9.29 2.08
CA LEU A 19 1.50 9.00 0.80
C LEU A 19 1.96 7.63 0.32
N ILE A 20 1.02 6.70 0.18
CA ILE A 20 1.25 5.30 -0.20
C ILE A 20 0.51 5.01 -1.51
N PRO A 21 1.14 5.15 -2.67
CA PRO A 21 0.56 4.68 -3.92
C PRO A 21 0.62 3.15 -4.01
N PHE A 22 -0.49 2.57 -4.49
CA PHE A 22 -0.56 1.18 -4.94
C PHE A 22 -0.49 1.12 -6.46
N VAL A 23 0.32 0.20 -6.99
CA VAL A 23 0.38 -0.15 -8.41
C VAL A 23 0.49 -1.66 -8.58
N THR A 24 -0.06 -2.19 -9.66
CA THR A 24 0.07 -3.61 -10.00
C THR A 24 1.39 -3.85 -10.74
N ALA A 25 2.22 -4.75 -10.21
CA ALA A 25 3.49 -5.09 -10.85
C ALA A 25 3.28 -5.68 -12.25
N GLY A 26 3.94 -5.12 -13.26
CA GLY A 26 3.81 -5.51 -14.66
C GLY A 26 2.72 -4.79 -15.45
N ASP A 27 1.96 -3.90 -14.81
CA ASP A 27 0.97 -3.05 -15.45
C ASP A 27 1.45 -1.57 -15.43
N PRO A 28 1.34 -0.80 -16.52
CA PRO A 28 0.83 -1.19 -17.84
C PRO A 28 1.81 -2.04 -18.67
N SER A 29 3.08 -2.11 -18.30
CA SER A 29 4.10 -2.92 -19.00
C SER A 29 5.14 -3.46 -18.02
N PRO A 30 5.60 -4.72 -18.18
CA PRO A 30 6.73 -5.26 -17.40
C PRO A 30 8.01 -4.42 -17.49
N ASP A 31 8.30 -3.85 -18.66
CA ASP A 31 9.51 -3.04 -18.89
C ASP A 31 9.47 -1.68 -18.17
N ASP A 32 8.27 -1.24 -17.76
CA ASP A 32 8.05 0.06 -17.15
C ASP A 32 8.03 -0.01 -15.60
N VAL A 33 8.09 -1.19 -14.98
CA VAL A 33 7.88 -1.35 -13.51
C VAL A 33 8.92 -0.60 -12.69
N VAL A 34 10.21 -0.77 -12.97
CA VAL A 34 11.27 -0.09 -12.21
C VAL A 34 11.26 1.42 -12.46
N PRO A 35 11.15 1.92 -13.71
CA PRO A 35 10.90 3.34 -13.97
C PRO A 35 9.66 3.89 -13.26
N LEU A 36 8.56 3.13 -13.21
CA LEU A 36 7.33 3.49 -12.49
C LEU A 36 7.62 3.66 -10.99
N MET A 37 8.30 2.69 -10.37
CA MET A 37 8.63 2.77 -8.94
C MET A 37 9.47 4.00 -8.61
N HIS A 38 10.47 4.34 -9.42
CA HIS A 38 11.25 5.57 -9.25
C HIS A 38 10.39 6.83 -9.43
N ALA A 39 9.52 6.85 -10.43
CA ALA A 39 8.61 7.97 -10.67
C ALA A 39 7.64 8.21 -9.50
N LEU A 40 7.15 7.14 -8.85
CA LEU A 40 6.32 7.25 -7.64
C LEU A 40 7.07 7.96 -6.52
N VAL A 41 8.34 7.60 -6.28
CA VAL A 41 9.19 8.24 -5.26
C VAL A 41 9.44 9.71 -5.61
N GLU A 42 9.81 10.01 -6.85
CA GLU A 42 10.02 11.39 -7.32
C GLU A 42 8.76 12.26 -7.21
N ALA A 43 7.59 11.66 -7.37
CA ALA A 43 6.30 12.34 -7.18
C ALA A 43 5.88 12.49 -5.71
N GLY A 44 6.68 11.97 -4.76
CA GLY A 44 6.50 12.16 -3.33
C GLY A 44 5.85 11.00 -2.59
N ALA A 45 5.93 9.79 -3.11
CA ALA A 45 5.56 8.58 -2.36
C ALA A 45 6.48 8.39 -1.16
N ASP A 46 5.91 8.13 -0.01
CA ASP A 46 6.64 7.81 1.21
C ASP A 46 6.86 6.30 1.39
N LEU A 47 6.00 5.48 0.77
CA LEU A 47 6.06 4.02 0.73
C LEU A 47 5.38 3.56 -0.55
N ILE A 48 5.81 2.45 -1.14
CA ILE A 48 5.17 1.85 -2.33
C ILE A 48 4.47 0.56 -1.93
N GLU A 49 3.18 0.44 -2.24
CA GLU A 49 2.47 -0.84 -2.29
C GLU A 49 2.57 -1.41 -3.71
N LEU A 50 3.30 -2.50 -3.85
CA LEU A 50 3.49 -3.19 -5.13
C LEU A 50 2.60 -4.44 -5.18
N GLY A 51 1.55 -4.38 -5.98
CA GLY A 51 0.58 -5.46 -6.13
C GLY A 51 1.14 -6.64 -6.89
N VAL A 52 1.04 -7.83 -6.30
CA VAL A 52 1.38 -9.11 -6.94
C VAL A 52 0.15 -9.58 -7.73
N PRO A 53 0.19 -9.61 -9.07
CA PRO A 53 -0.97 -10.02 -9.87
C PRO A 53 -1.36 -11.46 -9.58
N PHE A 54 -2.67 -11.69 -9.50
CA PHE A 54 -3.25 -13.00 -9.21
C PHE A 54 -4.46 -13.26 -10.11
N SER A 55 -4.69 -14.53 -10.47
CA SER A 55 -5.76 -14.92 -11.41
C SER A 55 -7.16 -14.83 -10.80
N ASP A 56 -7.26 -14.96 -9.48
CA ASP A 56 -8.53 -15.03 -8.76
C ASP A 56 -8.64 -13.95 -7.67
N PRO A 57 -8.57 -12.65 -8.03
CA PRO A 57 -8.40 -11.55 -7.11
C PRO A 57 -9.74 -11.14 -6.46
N MET A 58 -10.31 -12.02 -5.63
CA MET A 58 -11.65 -11.91 -5.07
C MET A 58 -11.91 -10.67 -4.19
N ALA A 59 -10.85 -10.08 -3.64
CA ALA A 59 -10.96 -8.89 -2.79
C ALA A 59 -10.77 -7.57 -3.57
N ASP A 60 -10.36 -7.65 -4.83
CA ASP A 60 -10.04 -6.48 -5.65
C ASP A 60 -11.25 -5.98 -6.44
N GLY A 61 -11.29 -4.66 -6.62
CA GLY A 61 -12.24 -4.04 -7.53
C GLY A 61 -11.83 -4.21 -9.01
N PRO A 62 -12.76 -3.94 -9.96
CA PRO A 62 -12.56 -4.24 -11.39
C PRO A 62 -11.31 -3.58 -11.98
N VAL A 63 -10.92 -2.38 -11.55
CA VAL A 63 -9.72 -1.69 -12.04
C VAL A 63 -8.45 -2.50 -11.73
N ILE A 64 -8.33 -2.97 -10.49
CA ILE A 64 -7.17 -3.78 -10.04
C ILE A 64 -7.21 -5.18 -10.68
N GLN A 65 -8.40 -5.79 -10.80
CA GLN A 65 -8.58 -7.07 -11.50
C GLN A 65 -8.06 -6.98 -12.94
N HIS A 66 -8.49 -5.97 -13.69
CA HIS A 66 -8.02 -5.78 -15.08
C HIS A 66 -6.51 -5.49 -15.17
N ALA A 67 -5.94 -4.77 -14.19
CA ALA A 67 -4.49 -4.57 -14.13
C ALA A 67 -3.75 -5.89 -13.91
N SER A 68 -4.25 -6.74 -13.00
CA SER A 68 -3.72 -8.09 -12.78
C SER A 68 -3.82 -8.97 -14.02
N GLU A 69 -4.97 -8.96 -14.72
CA GLU A 69 -5.16 -9.67 -15.98
C GLU A 69 -4.15 -9.24 -17.05
N ARG A 70 -3.92 -7.93 -17.21
CA ARG A 70 -2.93 -7.40 -18.18
C ARG A 70 -1.50 -7.83 -17.83
N ALA A 71 -1.14 -7.83 -16.56
CA ALA A 71 0.18 -8.26 -16.10
C ALA A 71 0.37 -9.78 -16.28
N LEU A 72 -0.61 -10.60 -15.90
CA LEU A 72 -0.57 -12.06 -16.06
C LEU A 72 -0.52 -12.47 -17.53
N ALA A 73 -1.24 -11.78 -18.41
CA ALA A 73 -1.19 -12.03 -19.86
C ALA A 73 0.22 -11.82 -20.45
N LYS A 74 1.08 -11.05 -19.77
CA LYS A 74 2.49 -10.82 -20.12
C LYS A 74 3.46 -11.75 -19.39
N GLY A 75 2.93 -12.75 -18.65
CA GLY A 75 3.72 -13.76 -17.94
C GLY A 75 4.35 -13.27 -16.64
N VAL A 76 3.86 -12.17 -16.07
CA VAL A 76 4.39 -11.64 -14.80
C VAL A 76 4.13 -12.62 -13.66
N GLY A 77 5.19 -12.94 -12.92
CA GLY A 77 5.15 -13.81 -11.75
C GLY A 77 6.02 -13.31 -10.60
N LEU A 78 5.88 -13.96 -9.45
CA LEU A 78 6.50 -13.52 -8.18
C LEU A 78 8.03 -13.36 -8.27
N ALA A 79 8.73 -14.29 -8.90
CA ALA A 79 10.18 -14.23 -9.04
C ALA A 79 10.64 -12.99 -9.82
N GLN A 80 9.90 -12.62 -10.87
CA GLN A 80 10.19 -11.41 -11.65
C GLN A 80 9.94 -10.14 -10.84
N ILE A 81 8.89 -10.12 -10.02
CA ILE A 81 8.57 -8.99 -9.14
C ILE A 81 9.70 -8.79 -8.12
N LEU A 82 10.18 -9.86 -7.50
CA LEU A 82 11.33 -9.80 -6.60
C LEU A 82 12.59 -9.28 -7.32
N GLY A 83 12.80 -9.67 -8.58
CA GLY A 83 13.87 -9.13 -9.42
C GLY A 83 13.75 -7.61 -9.60
N TRP A 84 12.57 -7.08 -9.92
CA TRP A 84 12.35 -5.63 -10.05
C TRP A 84 12.55 -4.87 -8.75
N VAL A 85 12.17 -5.45 -7.61
CA VAL A 85 12.50 -4.85 -6.31
C VAL A 85 14.01 -4.75 -6.11
N GLY A 86 14.76 -5.80 -6.44
CA GLY A 86 16.22 -5.80 -6.39
C GLY A 86 16.84 -4.72 -7.28
N GLU A 87 16.37 -4.60 -8.52
CA GLU A 87 16.81 -3.56 -9.47
C GLU A 87 16.47 -2.15 -8.96
N PHE A 88 15.26 -1.93 -8.48
CA PHE A 88 14.88 -0.66 -7.85
C PHE A 88 15.83 -0.31 -6.69
N ARG A 89 16.21 -1.28 -5.88
CA ARG A 89 17.13 -1.12 -4.74
C ARG A 89 18.56 -0.74 -5.14
N GLU A 90 18.95 -0.90 -6.38
CA GLU A 90 20.25 -0.42 -6.84
C GLU A 90 20.39 1.09 -6.66
N LYS A 91 19.30 1.85 -6.87
CA LYS A 91 19.27 3.32 -6.79
C LYS A 91 18.55 3.86 -5.55
N ASP A 92 17.53 3.16 -5.03
CA ASP A 92 16.76 3.59 -3.85
C ASP A 92 16.93 2.59 -2.70
N LYS A 93 17.64 3.00 -1.65
CA LYS A 93 17.88 2.19 -0.44
C LYS A 93 16.90 2.50 0.70
N ASN A 94 16.06 3.53 0.55
CA ASN A 94 15.34 4.14 1.67
C ASN A 94 13.82 4.02 1.60
N THR A 95 13.23 4.01 0.40
CA THR A 95 11.78 3.96 0.25
C THR A 95 11.25 2.56 0.63
N PRO A 96 10.36 2.42 1.62
CA PRO A 96 9.78 1.13 1.97
C PRO A 96 8.96 0.53 0.82
N ILE A 97 9.01 -0.80 0.66
CA ILE A 97 8.20 -1.55 -0.29
C ILE A 97 7.40 -2.61 0.47
N VAL A 98 6.08 -2.58 0.28
CA VAL A 98 5.15 -3.62 0.73
C VAL A 98 4.66 -4.38 -0.49
N LEU A 99 4.80 -5.70 -0.50
CA LEU A 99 4.13 -6.55 -1.49
C LEU A 99 2.70 -6.80 -1.02
N MET A 100 1.72 -6.41 -1.83
CA MET A 100 0.32 -6.65 -1.57
C MET A 100 -0.21 -7.72 -2.54
N GLY A 101 -0.86 -8.76 -2.01
CA GLY A 101 -1.37 -9.82 -2.85
C GLY A 101 -2.16 -10.87 -2.09
N TYR A 102 -2.11 -12.07 -2.61
CA TYR A 102 -2.85 -13.22 -2.12
C TYR A 102 -1.90 -14.30 -1.61
N LEU A 103 -2.41 -15.17 -0.74
CA LEU A 103 -1.61 -16.19 -0.08
C LEU A 103 -1.09 -17.26 -1.06
N ASN A 104 -1.90 -17.66 -2.03
CA ASN A 104 -1.60 -18.78 -2.93
C ASN A 104 -0.27 -18.65 -3.69
N PRO A 105 0.10 -17.48 -4.32
CA PRO A 105 1.41 -17.33 -4.94
C PRO A 105 2.60 -17.54 -4.00
N ILE A 106 2.46 -17.14 -2.73
CA ILE A 106 3.51 -17.31 -1.72
C ILE A 106 3.57 -18.74 -1.24
N GLU A 107 2.42 -19.39 -1.04
CA GLU A 107 2.34 -20.80 -0.65
C GLU A 107 3.01 -21.70 -1.69
N ILE A 108 2.70 -21.51 -2.98
CA ILE A 108 3.32 -22.25 -4.07
C ILE A 108 4.84 -22.02 -4.11
N HIS A 109 5.30 -20.80 -3.84
CA HIS A 109 6.74 -20.47 -3.80
C HIS A 109 7.44 -21.08 -2.59
N GLY A 110 6.70 -21.29 -1.50
CA GLY A 110 7.15 -21.73 -0.18
C GLY A 110 7.48 -20.55 0.74
N TYR A 111 6.81 -20.50 1.90
CA TYR A 111 6.85 -19.33 2.82
C TYR A 111 8.26 -18.94 3.25
N ALA A 112 9.08 -19.90 3.67
CA ALA A 112 10.45 -19.62 4.11
C ALA A 112 11.32 -19.12 2.95
N LYS A 113 11.26 -19.80 1.80
CA LYS A 113 11.99 -19.40 0.59
C LYS A 113 11.60 -18.00 0.14
N PHE A 114 10.30 -17.70 0.08
CA PHE A 114 9.81 -16.38 -0.26
C PHE A 114 10.33 -15.33 0.73
N ALA A 115 10.28 -15.61 2.04
CA ALA A 115 10.74 -14.69 3.06
C ALA A 115 12.22 -14.34 2.90
N ASP A 116 13.08 -15.34 2.71
CA ASP A 116 14.52 -15.16 2.51
C ASP A 116 14.80 -14.35 1.24
N GLU A 117 14.17 -14.70 0.12
CA GLU A 117 14.36 -13.99 -1.16
C GLU A 117 13.81 -12.55 -1.09
N ALA A 118 12.64 -12.34 -0.49
CA ALA A 118 12.04 -11.01 -0.36
C ALA A 118 12.90 -10.08 0.49
N VAL A 119 13.43 -10.55 1.61
CA VAL A 119 14.36 -9.79 2.45
C VAL A 119 15.66 -9.50 1.71
N ALA A 120 16.23 -10.49 1.01
CA ALA A 120 17.48 -10.33 0.27
C ALA A 120 17.39 -9.25 -0.81
N VAL A 121 16.26 -9.13 -1.51
CA VAL A 121 16.04 -8.08 -2.51
C VAL A 121 15.57 -6.76 -1.93
N GLY A 122 15.23 -6.71 -0.63
CA GLY A 122 14.88 -5.48 0.08
C GLY A 122 13.39 -5.14 0.11
N VAL A 123 12.50 -6.14 0.12
CA VAL A 123 11.10 -5.99 0.54
C VAL A 123 11.07 -5.71 2.04
N ASP A 124 10.14 -4.89 2.49
CA ASP A 124 10.03 -4.45 3.90
C ASP A 124 8.82 -5.06 4.60
N GLY A 125 7.78 -5.38 3.86
CA GLY A 125 6.57 -5.97 4.44
C GLY A 125 5.68 -6.62 3.40
N VAL A 126 4.66 -7.32 3.90
CA VAL A 126 3.64 -7.97 3.07
C VAL A 126 2.25 -7.68 3.61
N LEU A 127 1.30 -7.53 2.70
CA LEU A 127 -0.12 -7.44 2.96
C LEU A 127 -0.81 -8.55 2.17
N LEU A 128 -1.31 -9.57 2.86
CA LEU A 128 -2.01 -10.70 2.25
C LEU A 128 -3.50 -10.57 2.54
N VAL A 129 -4.27 -10.25 1.50
CA VAL A 129 -5.68 -9.86 1.62
C VAL A 129 -6.60 -11.02 2.03
N ASP A 130 -6.20 -12.25 1.76
CA ASP A 130 -6.92 -13.50 2.04
C ASP A 130 -6.29 -14.32 3.18
N CYS A 131 -5.33 -13.75 3.92
CA CYS A 131 -4.76 -14.38 5.11
C CYS A 131 -5.38 -13.76 6.38
N PRO A 132 -6.42 -14.36 6.95
CA PRO A 132 -7.04 -13.85 8.16
C PRO A 132 -6.11 -14.04 9.37
N LEU A 133 -6.39 -13.29 10.44
CA LEU A 133 -5.58 -13.31 11.65
C LEU A 133 -5.42 -14.74 12.23
N GLU A 134 -6.45 -15.54 12.13
CA GLU A 134 -6.49 -16.92 12.62
C GLU A 134 -5.48 -17.82 11.91
N GLU A 135 -5.10 -17.48 10.67
CA GLU A 135 -4.10 -18.19 9.87
C GLU A 135 -2.70 -17.51 9.94
N SER A 136 -2.52 -16.51 10.80
CA SER A 136 -1.25 -15.76 10.90
C SER A 136 -0.05 -16.64 11.26
N ALA A 137 -0.27 -17.80 11.87
CA ALA A 137 0.77 -18.79 12.14
C ALA A 137 1.39 -19.35 10.84
N THR A 138 0.61 -19.50 9.77
CA THR A 138 1.06 -19.98 8.46
C THR A 138 2.11 -19.08 7.86
N ILE A 139 1.96 -17.75 8.04
CA ILE A 139 2.88 -16.73 7.52
C ILE A 139 3.92 -16.30 8.56
N LYS A 140 4.07 -17.03 9.68
CA LYS A 140 5.10 -16.74 10.69
C LYS A 140 6.53 -16.66 10.11
N PRO A 141 6.95 -17.51 9.15
CA PRO A 141 8.27 -17.39 8.55
C PRO A 141 8.59 -16.01 7.96
N LEU A 142 7.58 -15.27 7.49
CA LEU A 142 7.76 -13.92 6.96
C LEU A 142 8.17 -12.95 8.07
N ALA A 143 7.49 -13.03 9.23
CA ALA A 143 7.83 -12.22 10.40
C ALA A 143 9.19 -12.61 11.00
N ASP A 144 9.50 -13.90 11.07
CA ASP A 144 10.79 -14.41 11.58
C ASP A 144 11.97 -13.92 10.72
N ALA A 145 11.76 -13.72 9.42
CA ALA A 145 12.75 -13.12 8.52
C ALA A 145 12.85 -11.59 8.61
N GLY A 146 11.97 -10.91 9.36
CA GLY A 146 11.96 -9.47 9.55
C GLY A 146 11.04 -8.67 8.63
N LEU A 147 10.19 -9.34 7.84
CA LEU A 147 9.15 -8.67 7.07
C LEU A 147 8.00 -8.23 7.98
N HIS A 148 7.54 -6.99 7.84
CA HIS A 148 6.32 -6.58 8.51
C HIS A 148 5.08 -7.25 7.90
N ARG A 149 4.16 -7.66 8.77
CA ARG A 149 2.85 -8.19 8.38
C ARG A 149 1.81 -7.08 8.55
N ILE A 150 1.38 -6.53 7.43
CA ILE A 150 0.34 -5.50 7.39
C ILE A 150 -1.01 -6.18 7.35
N PHE A 151 -1.87 -5.89 8.32
CA PHE A 151 -3.23 -6.44 8.37
C PHE A 151 -4.26 -5.41 7.95
N LEU A 152 -5.38 -5.92 7.41
CA LEU A 152 -6.54 -5.14 7.01
C LEU A 152 -7.58 -5.08 8.13
N ALA A 153 -8.07 -3.89 8.40
CA ALA A 153 -9.30 -3.67 9.15
C ALA A 153 -10.33 -2.97 8.26
N ALA A 154 -11.59 -3.30 8.43
CA ALA A 154 -12.70 -2.78 7.65
C ALA A 154 -13.82 -2.28 8.58
N PRO A 155 -14.82 -1.54 8.10
CA PRO A 155 -15.97 -1.14 8.90
C PRO A 155 -16.70 -2.30 9.58
N THR A 156 -16.66 -3.48 8.95
CA THR A 156 -17.24 -4.73 9.48
C THR A 156 -16.39 -5.41 10.54
N THR A 157 -15.14 -4.97 10.77
CA THR A 157 -14.27 -5.54 11.80
C THR A 157 -14.76 -5.12 13.18
N HIS A 158 -15.27 -6.07 13.96
CA HIS A 158 -15.76 -5.79 15.32
C HIS A 158 -14.62 -5.58 16.32
N ASP A 159 -14.91 -5.01 17.50
CA ASP A 159 -13.90 -4.49 18.43
C ASP A 159 -12.94 -5.57 18.97
N ALA A 160 -13.43 -6.76 19.29
CA ALA A 160 -12.58 -7.86 19.75
C ALA A 160 -11.56 -8.28 18.69
N ARG A 161 -11.97 -8.34 17.41
CA ARG A 161 -11.08 -8.63 16.28
C ARG A 161 -10.11 -7.49 16.03
N LEU A 162 -10.56 -6.25 16.15
CA LEU A 162 -9.71 -5.08 16.01
C LEU A 162 -8.59 -5.08 17.05
N ALA A 163 -8.91 -5.37 18.32
CA ALA A 163 -7.92 -5.50 19.39
C ALA A 163 -6.92 -6.65 19.13
N ALA A 164 -7.36 -7.74 18.52
CA ALA A 164 -6.46 -8.84 18.14
C ALA A 164 -5.55 -8.44 16.97
N LEU A 165 -6.09 -7.79 15.94
CA LEU A 165 -5.31 -7.29 14.80
C LEU A 165 -4.23 -6.31 15.23
N THR A 166 -4.55 -5.37 16.12
CA THR A 166 -3.57 -4.36 16.59
C THR A 166 -2.43 -4.96 17.42
N ARG A 167 -2.60 -6.15 17.99
CA ARG A 167 -1.51 -6.86 18.71
C ARG A 167 -0.57 -7.60 17.76
N GLU A 168 -1.08 -8.09 16.64
CA GLU A 168 -0.33 -8.90 15.67
C GLU A 168 0.25 -8.07 14.52
N ALA A 169 -0.37 -6.92 14.21
CA ALA A 169 0.09 -6.05 13.15
C ALA A 169 1.47 -5.45 13.46
N SER A 170 2.28 -5.33 12.43
CA SER A 170 3.57 -4.64 12.48
C SER A 170 3.72 -3.70 11.29
N GLY A 171 4.55 -2.67 11.43
CA GLY A 171 4.71 -1.62 10.43
C GLY A 171 3.56 -0.62 10.47
N PHE A 172 2.38 -0.99 10.00
CA PHE A 172 1.15 -0.20 10.10
C PHE A 172 -0.10 -1.07 9.99
N LEU A 173 -1.25 -0.54 10.40
CA LEU A 173 -2.55 -1.14 10.13
C LEU A 173 -3.20 -0.46 8.94
N TYR A 174 -3.65 -1.23 7.97
CA TYR A 174 -4.38 -0.71 6.82
C TYR A 174 -5.88 -0.72 7.11
N TYR A 175 -6.50 0.45 7.18
CA TYR A 175 -7.94 0.57 7.30
C TYR A 175 -8.58 0.79 5.94
N VAL A 176 -9.36 -0.19 5.48
CA VAL A 176 -10.13 -0.13 4.23
C VAL A 176 -11.45 0.57 4.52
N SER A 177 -11.59 1.82 4.09
CA SER A 177 -12.86 2.52 4.20
C SER A 177 -13.75 2.19 3.00
N PHE A 178 -14.89 1.55 3.19
CA PHE A 178 -15.88 1.42 2.12
C PHE A 178 -16.52 2.78 1.86
N ALA A 179 -16.11 3.45 0.81
CA ALA A 179 -16.90 4.54 0.25
C ALA A 179 -18.15 3.92 -0.39
N GLY A 180 -19.30 4.21 0.18
CA GLY A 180 -20.59 3.59 0.01
C GLY A 180 -20.95 3.00 -1.35
N VAL A 181 -21.57 1.84 -1.31
CA VAL A 181 -22.14 1.08 -2.44
C VAL A 181 -23.40 1.77 -3.03
N THR A 182 -23.77 2.93 -2.53
CA THR A 182 -24.98 3.64 -2.97
C THR A 182 -24.66 5.10 -3.29
N GLY A 183 -24.33 5.38 -4.55
CA GLY A 183 -24.63 6.63 -5.27
C GLY A 183 -24.42 8.00 -4.60
N ALA A 184 -23.90 8.08 -3.38
CA ALA A 184 -23.68 9.33 -2.67
C ALA A 184 -22.35 9.95 -3.07
N ASN A 185 -22.40 11.09 -3.75
CA ASN A 185 -21.26 11.90 -4.18
C ASN A 185 -20.44 12.53 -3.03
N ARG A 186 -20.63 12.12 -1.78
CA ARG A 186 -19.87 12.57 -0.61
C ARG A 186 -19.45 11.37 0.24
N LEU A 187 -18.13 11.21 0.41
CA LEU A 187 -17.57 10.33 1.44
C LEU A 187 -18.07 10.82 2.82
N ASP A 188 -18.89 10.01 3.51
CA ASP A 188 -19.11 10.22 4.94
C ASP A 188 -17.88 9.71 5.69
N LEU A 189 -17.01 10.60 6.07
CA LEU A 189 -15.75 10.30 6.78
C LEU A 189 -15.96 10.16 8.29
N ALA A 190 -17.11 10.48 8.85
CA ALA A 190 -17.35 10.44 10.29
C ALA A 190 -17.19 9.01 10.87
N PRO A 191 -17.78 7.95 10.27
CA PRO A 191 -17.56 6.58 10.73
C PRO A 191 -16.10 6.13 10.59
N VAL A 192 -15.41 6.52 9.50
CA VAL A 192 -14.00 6.19 9.26
C VAL A 192 -13.12 6.84 10.33
N ARG A 193 -13.32 8.12 10.60
CA ARG A 193 -12.62 8.86 11.66
C ARG A 193 -12.81 8.22 13.03
N ALA A 194 -14.03 7.83 13.38
CA ALA A 194 -14.32 7.17 14.66
C ALA A 194 -13.59 5.83 14.77
N ARG A 195 -13.53 5.03 13.71
CA ARG A 195 -12.82 3.74 13.72
C ARG A 195 -11.31 3.93 13.79
N VAL A 196 -10.74 4.86 13.06
CA VAL A 196 -9.30 5.19 13.15
C VAL A 196 -8.95 5.68 14.57
N ALA A 197 -9.79 6.50 15.19
CA ALA A 197 -9.59 6.93 16.57
C ALA A 197 -9.61 5.74 17.55
N ALA A 198 -10.51 4.78 17.37
CA ALA A 198 -10.56 3.55 18.18
C ALA A 198 -9.30 2.69 18.00
N ILE A 199 -8.79 2.55 16.75
CA ILE A 199 -7.53 1.84 16.48
C ILE A 199 -6.37 2.52 17.20
N LYS A 200 -6.24 3.84 17.07
CA LYS A 200 -5.17 4.63 17.72
C LYS A 200 -5.25 4.58 19.26
N ALA A 201 -6.44 4.46 19.83
CA ALA A 201 -6.62 4.27 21.28
C ALA A 201 -6.14 2.89 21.75
N LEU A 202 -6.35 1.83 20.93
CA LEU A 202 -5.89 0.47 21.24
C LEU A 202 -4.37 0.30 21.04
N ALA A 203 -3.80 0.92 20.03
CA ALA A 203 -2.40 0.80 19.68
C ALA A 203 -1.80 2.17 19.28
N PRO A 204 -1.48 3.07 20.23
CA PRO A 204 -1.02 4.43 19.93
C PRO A 204 0.30 4.51 19.16
N ALA A 205 1.11 3.46 19.22
CA ALA A 205 2.39 3.39 18.51
C ALA A 205 2.27 2.84 17.09
N LEU A 206 1.16 2.16 16.74
CA LEU A 206 0.95 1.55 15.44
C LEU A 206 0.36 2.59 14.48
N PRO A 207 1.07 2.97 13.40
CA PRO A 207 0.52 3.87 12.39
C PRO A 207 -0.73 3.29 11.72
N VAL A 208 -1.65 4.17 11.32
CA VAL A 208 -2.86 3.78 10.60
C VAL A 208 -2.84 4.42 9.21
N ALA A 209 -2.76 3.59 8.19
CA ALA A 209 -2.95 4.00 6.81
C ALA A 209 -4.41 3.79 6.40
N VAL A 210 -5.01 4.76 5.73
CA VAL A 210 -6.39 4.68 5.27
C VAL A 210 -6.43 4.71 3.75
N GLY A 211 -7.06 3.70 3.19
CA GLY A 211 -7.27 3.56 1.76
C GLY A 211 -8.73 3.32 1.41
N PHE A 212 -8.98 3.29 0.12
CA PHE A 212 -10.28 3.15 -0.51
C PHE A 212 -11.02 4.48 -0.71
N GLY A 213 -11.34 4.74 -1.98
CA GLY A 213 -12.08 5.94 -2.37
C GLY A 213 -11.24 7.23 -2.46
N VAL A 214 -9.93 7.16 -2.24
CA VAL A 214 -9.04 8.29 -2.47
C VAL A 214 -8.79 8.42 -3.98
N ARG A 215 -9.23 9.54 -4.56
CA ARG A 215 -9.20 9.76 -6.01
C ARG A 215 -8.41 10.99 -6.42
N ASP A 216 -8.23 11.93 -5.50
CA ASP A 216 -7.68 13.25 -5.76
C ASP A 216 -7.09 13.89 -4.50
N ALA A 217 -6.52 15.06 -4.65
CA ALA A 217 -5.94 15.83 -3.57
C ALA A 217 -6.94 16.17 -2.46
N ALA A 218 -8.20 16.45 -2.80
CA ALA A 218 -9.21 16.84 -1.83
C ALA A 218 -9.60 15.66 -0.91
N SER A 219 -9.82 14.47 -1.48
CA SER A 219 -10.11 13.26 -0.72
C SER A 219 -8.91 12.82 0.12
N ALA A 220 -7.68 12.97 -0.39
CA ALA A 220 -6.46 12.68 0.36
C ALA A 220 -6.31 13.60 1.59
N VAL A 221 -6.50 14.90 1.43
CA VAL A 221 -6.43 15.87 2.53
C VAL A 221 -7.49 15.60 3.60
N ALA A 222 -8.71 15.26 3.20
CA ALA A 222 -9.79 14.95 4.14
C ALA A 222 -9.48 13.72 5.02
N ILE A 223 -8.84 12.69 4.47
CA ILE A 223 -8.39 11.50 5.21
C ILE A 223 -7.17 11.83 6.08
N ALA A 224 -6.25 12.64 5.58
CA ALA A 224 -5.05 13.05 6.30
C ALA A 224 -5.35 13.80 7.61
N GLU A 225 -6.59 14.28 7.83
CA GLU A 225 -6.98 14.91 9.08
C GLU A 225 -6.92 13.95 10.30
N PHE A 226 -7.00 12.64 10.07
CA PHE A 226 -7.08 11.66 11.16
C PHE A 226 -6.20 10.42 10.94
N ALA A 227 -5.71 10.18 9.72
CA ALA A 227 -4.84 9.06 9.37
C ALA A 227 -3.36 9.45 9.38
N ASP A 228 -2.47 8.48 9.62
CA ASP A 228 -1.02 8.68 9.56
C ASP A 228 -0.49 8.58 8.13
N ALA A 229 -1.20 7.85 7.28
CA ALA A 229 -0.91 7.78 5.85
C ALA A 229 -2.21 7.62 5.03
N VAL A 230 -2.13 8.03 3.76
CA VAL A 230 -3.20 7.89 2.77
C VAL A 230 -2.74 6.94 1.69
N VAL A 231 -3.58 5.93 1.39
CA VAL A 231 -3.32 4.97 0.30
C VAL A 231 -4.16 5.32 -0.92
N ILE A 232 -3.50 5.39 -2.08
CA ILE A 232 -4.15 5.63 -3.37
C ILE A 232 -3.86 4.45 -4.30
N GLY A 233 -4.91 3.73 -4.69
CA GLY A 233 -4.81 2.56 -5.56
C GLY A 233 -5.56 2.75 -6.87
N SER A 234 -6.82 2.32 -6.93
CA SER A 234 -7.60 2.20 -8.18
C SER A 234 -7.56 3.44 -9.06
N ALA A 235 -7.64 4.64 -8.49
CA ALA A 235 -7.60 5.88 -9.28
C ALA A 235 -6.25 6.09 -9.98
N LEU A 236 -5.14 5.74 -9.31
CA LEU A 236 -3.80 5.80 -9.92
C LEU A 236 -3.65 4.71 -10.99
N VAL A 237 -4.04 3.46 -10.69
CA VAL A 237 -3.96 2.34 -11.63
C VAL A 237 -4.79 2.61 -12.89
N GLU A 238 -6.00 3.15 -12.74
CA GLU A 238 -6.84 3.55 -13.87
C GLU A 238 -6.18 4.65 -14.71
N HIS A 239 -5.58 5.65 -14.05
CA HIS A 239 -4.86 6.74 -14.73
C HIS A 239 -3.65 6.22 -15.53
N LEU A 240 -2.95 5.22 -15.01
CA LEU A 240 -1.77 4.64 -15.65
C LEU A 240 -2.08 3.62 -16.75
N ALA A 241 -3.28 3.05 -16.79
CA ALA A 241 -3.64 1.89 -17.62
C ALA A 241 -3.26 2.00 -19.12
N ASN A 242 -3.22 3.23 -19.66
CA ASN A 242 -2.88 3.50 -21.05
C ASN A 242 -1.53 4.23 -21.23
N SER A 243 -0.73 4.28 -20.17
CA SER A 243 0.55 5.01 -20.15
C SER A 243 1.70 4.04 -20.44
N SER A 244 2.22 4.01 -21.64
CA SER A 244 3.42 3.28 -22.07
C SER A 244 4.00 3.99 -23.29
N PRO A 245 5.28 4.11 -23.48
CA PRO A 245 6.43 3.58 -22.73
C PRO A 245 6.79 4.37 -21.43
N ALA A 246 7.89 4.00 -20.79
CA ALA A 246 8.33 4.52 -19.48
C ALA A 246 8.25 6.05 -19.30
N ALA A 247 8.59 6.83 -20.33
CA ALA A 247 8.48 8.30 -20.28
C ALA A 247 7.03 8.78 -20.09
N ALA A 248 6.06 8.11 -20.70
CA ALA A 248 4.64 8.41 -20.53
C ALA A 248 4.16 8.00 -19.14
N VAL A 249 4.64 6.85 -18.62
CA VAL A 249 4.36 6.39 -17.25
C VAL A 249 4.88 7.39 -16.22
N THR A 250 6.12 7.85 -16.36
CA THR A 250 6.72 8.84 -15.46
C THR A 250 5.93 10.15 -15.46
N ALA A 251 5.51 10.65 -16.64
CA ALA A 251 4.70 11.85 -16.75
C ALA A 251 3.34 11.66 -16.07
N ALA A 252 2.65 10.56 -16.34
CA ALA A 252 1.33 10.27 -15.78
C ALA A 252 1.37 10.13 -14.24
N VAL A 253 2.40 9.49 -13.68
CA VAL A 253 2.62 9.43 -12.23
C VAL A 253 2.76 10.83 -11.64
N ARG A 254 3.60 11.67 -12.24
CA ARG A 254 3.83 13.04 -11.77
C ARG A 254 2.55 13.86 -11.81
N ASP A 255 1.84 13.80 -12.93
CA ASP A 255 0.62 14.59 -13.14
C ASP A 255 -0.48 14.21 -12.13
N PHE A 256 -0.53 12.94 -11.74
CA PHE A 256 -1.51 12.45 -10.77
C PHE A 256 -1.08 12.68 -9.31
N LEU A 257 0.14 12.28 -8.92
CA LEU A 257 0.56 12.26 -7.52
C LEU A 257 1.10 13.59 -7.00
N ALA A 258 1.78 14.39 -7.83
CA ALA A 258 2.39 15.63 -7.35
C ALA A 258 1.36 16.62 -6.78
N PRO A 259 0.16 16.83 -7.37
CA PRO A 259 -0.88 17.65 -6.76
C PRO A 259 -1.37 17.11 -5.42
N VAL A 260 -1.46 15.78 -5.28
CA VAL A 260 -1.85 15.13 -4.02
C VAL A 260 -0.79 15.39 -2.94
N ARG A 261 0.49 15.17 -3.26
CA ARG A 261 1.61 15.42 -2.33
C ARG A 261 1.65 16.88 -1.88
N GLN A 262 1.56 17.81 -2.83
CA GLN A 262 1.53 19.24 -2.53
C GLN A 262 0.39 19.63 -1.57
N ALA A 263 -0.80 19.09 -1.79
CA ALA A 263 -1.95 19.37 -0.93
C ALA A 263 -1.77 18.79 0.49
N LEU A 264 -1.20 17.60 0.62
CA LEU A 264 -0.88 16.99 1.91
C LEU A 264 0.18 17.79 2.67
N ASP A 265 1.22 18.28 2.00
CA ASP A 265 2.29 19.09 2.61
C ASP A 265 1.79 20.50 3.02
N ALA A 266 0.97 21.13 2.18
CA ALA A 266 0.35 22.43 2.50
C ALA A 266 -0.59 22.34 3.73
N ARG A 267 -1.17 21.18 4.01
CA ARG A 267 -1.94 20.95 5.23
C ARG A 267 -1.02 20.86 6.45
N SER A 268 0.08 20.11 6.36
CA SER A 268 1.02 19.91 7.46
C SER A 268 1.60 21.23 7.98
N THR A 269 1.93 22.15 7.09
CA THR A 269 2.43 23.49 7.45
C THR A 269 1.41 24.35 8.19
N ARG A 270 0.11 24.19 7.92
CA ARG A 270 -0.97 24.94 8.60
C ARG A 270 -1.25 24.44 10.04
N HIS A 271 -0.86 23.25 10.38
CA HIS A 271 -1.03 22.70 11.74
C HIS A 271 0.20 22.95 12.63
N ALA A 272 1.32 23.35 12.04
CA ALA A 272 2.56 23.67 12.74
C ALA A 272 2.71 25.18 13.08
N ALA A 273 1.85 26.03 12.50
CA ALA A 273 1.77 27.47 12.76
C ALA A 273 0.62 27.82 13.71
#